data_8f8aa1c9e41445a20978685cf072c3cc
#
_entry.id   8f8aa1c9e41445a20978685cf072c3cc
#
_cell.length_a   1.000
_cell.length_b   1.000
_cell.length_c   1.000
_cell.angle_alpha   90.00
_cell.angle_beta   90.00
_cell.angle_gamma   90.00
#
_symmetry.space_group_name_H-M   'P 1'
#
loop_
_entity.id
_entity.type
_entity.pdbx_description
1 polymer ?
#
loop_
_entity_poly.entity_id
_entity_poly.type
_entity_poly.pdbx_seq_one_letter_code
_entity_poly.pdbx_strand_id
1 'polypeptide(L)'
;MEENEVTKEDRKQFIRDVTSCGYYNRKIISLTNQLEAIHVQLVGVKSIAPKEYHIENKIPFSMQGINSLLIDEENLILERDKYIRKIYDVRVLFDQIPLEVQTMMMEIYCIGLNHTKTAKNHKMDRSTMYRNMNKEINNSLK
;
A
#
# COMPACT_ATOMS: atom_id res chain seq x y z
N MET A 1 8.47 32.39 8.12
CA MET A 1 7.92 31.93 8.03
C MET A 1 7.18 30.91 8.54
N GLU A 2 6.16 30.88 8.54
CA GLU A 2 5.36 29.99 9.18
C GLU A 2 4.99 28.88 8.35
N GLU A 3 5.45 28.87 7.21
CA GLU A 3 5.14 27.80 6.37
C GLU A 3 5.60 26.56 7.03
N ASN A 4 5.27 25.42 6.68
CA ASN A 4 5.68 24.13 7.24
C ASN A 4 5.20 23.91 8.66
N GLU A 5 4.23 24.71 9.09
CA GLU A 5 3.66 24.43 10.39
C GLU A 5 2.74 23.23 10.29
N VAL A 6 2.98 22.21 11.09
CA VAL A 6 2.21 20.97 11.04
C VAL A 6 0.94 21.12 11.87
N THR A 7 -0.21 20.95 11.24
CA THR A 7 -1.47 21.07 11.92
C THR A 7 -1.91 19.75 12.51
N LYS A 8 -2.93 19.82 13.37
CA LYS A 8 -3.53 18.63 13.94
C LYS A 8 -4.11 17.75 12.83
N GLU A 9 -4.64 18.37 11.77
CA GLU A 9 -5.21 17.63 10.67
C GLU A 9 -4.14 16.88 9.90
N ASP A 10 -2.96 17.47 9.74
CA ASP A 10 -1.85 16.82 9.09
C ASP A 10 -1.44 15.56 9.85
N ARG A 11 -1.37 15.64 11.17
CA ARG A 11 -1.04 14.48 11.98
C ARG A 11 -2.10 13.39 11.87
N LYS A 12 -3.36 13.77 11.88
CA LYS A 12 -4.44 12.79 11.76
C LYS A 12 -4.40 12.10 10.41
N GLN A 13 -4.10 12.84 9.35
CA GLN A 13 -4.00 12.24 8.03
C GLN A 13 -2.83 11.27 7.95
N PHE A 14 -1.70 11.63 8.53
CA PHE A 14 -0.54 10.74 8.55
C PHE A 14 -0.87 9.44 9.30
N ILE A 15 -1.53 9.55 10.44
CA ILE A 15 -1.92 8.38 11.23
C ILE A 15 -2.91 7.51 10.44
N ARG A 16 -3.85 8.11 9.75
CA ARG A 16 -4.77 7.35 8.89
C ARG A 16 -4.02 6.61 7.81
N ASP A 17 -3.03 7.28 7.20
CA ASP A 17 -2.24 6.65 6.15
C ASP A 17 -1.43 5.48 6.69
N VAL A 18 -0.82 5.64 7.86
CA VAL A 18 -0.08 4.55 8.50
C VAL A 18 -1.02 3.38 8.79
N THR A 19 -2.19 3.67 9.35
CA THR A 19 -3.17 2.64 9.68
C THR A 19 -3.64 1.92 8.42
N SER A 20 -3.74 2.65 7.31
CA SER A 20 -4.25 2.09 6.06
C SER A 20 -3.22 1.31 5.26
N CYS A 21 -1.95 1.32 5.68
CA CYS A 21 -0.91 0.62 4.92
C CYS A 21 -1.19 -0.87 4.77
N GLY A 22 -1.79 -1.48 5.78
CA GLY A 22 -2.17 -2.89 5.69
C GLY A 22 -3.18 -3.11 4.57
N TYR A 23 -4.17 -2.22 4.48
CA TYR A 23 -5.16 -2.29 3.41
C TYR A 23 -4.50 -2.08 2.04
N TYR A 24 -3.62 -1.07 1.94
CA TYR A 24 -2.92 -0.83 0.69
C TYR A 24 -2.10 -2.03 0.26
N ASN A 25 -1.44 -2.67 1.22
CA ASN A 25 -0.63 -3.85 0.91
C ASN A 25 -1.49 -5.00 0.41
N ARG A 26 -2.65 -5.22 1.02
CA ARG A 26 -3.57 -6.26 0.57
C ARG A 26 -4.08 -5.96 -0.85
N LYS A 27 -4.33 -4.67 -1.15
CA LYS A 27 -4.76 -4.30 -2.49
C LYS A 27 -3.65 -4.56 -3.51
N ILE A 28 -2.40 -4.28 -3.15
CA ILE A 28 -1.26 -4.53 -4.03
C ILE A 28 -1.15 -6.02 -4.32
N ILE A 29 -1.28 -6.86 -3.31
CA ILE A 29 -1.21 -8.30 -3.48
C ILE A 29 -2.34 -8.79 -4.39
N SER A 30 -3.55 -8.31 -4.16
CA SER A 30 -4.70 -8.70 -4.96
C SER A 30 -4.51 -8.29 -6.43
N LEU A 31 -4.07 -7.07 -6.65
CA LEU A 31 -3.87 -6.57 -8.01
C LEU A 31 -2.72 -7.30 -8.70
N THR A 32 -1.67 -7.64 -7.96
CA THR A 32 -0.56 -8.41 -8.51
C THR A 32 -1.05 -9.80 -8.95
N ASN A 33 -1.89 -10.43 -8.14
CA ASN A 33 -2.46 -11.74 -8.50
C ASN A 33 -3.32 -11.65 -9.75
N GLN A 34 -4.11 -10.58 -9.88
CA GLN A 34 -4.92 -10.37 -11.06
C GLN A 34 -4.06 -10.15 -12.30
N LEU A 35 -2.96 -9.40 -12.15
CA LEU A 35 -2.00 -9.20 -13.24
C LEU A 35 -1.38 -10.51 -13.67
N GLU A 36 -1.04 -11.36 -12.69
CA GLU A 36 -0.46 -12.65 -13.02
C GLU A 36 -1.44 -13.50 -13.82
N ALA A 37 -2.72 -13.47 -13.45
CA ALA A 37 -3.73 -14.22 -14.19
C ALA A 37 -3.84 -13.73 -15.62
N ILE A 38 -3.77 -12.40 -15.82
CA ILE A 38 -3.81 -11.84 -17.17
C ILE A 38 -2.57 -12.26 -17.96
N HIS A 39 -1.41 -12.23 -17.33
CA HIS A 39 -0.16 -12.63 -17.99
C HIS A 39 -0.22 -14.07 -18.43
N VAL A 40 -0.79 -14.95 -17.60
CA VAL A 40 -0.94 -16.35 -17.96
C VAL A 40 -1.80 -16.48 -19.21
N GLN A 41 -2.90 -15.72 -19.29
CA GLN A 41 -3.77 -15.75 -20.45
C GLN A 41 -3.05 -15.25 -21.70
N LEU A 42 -2.30 -14.16 -21.57
CA LEU A 42 -1.58 -13.59 -22.71
C LEU A 42 -0.48 -14.52 -23.19
N VAL A 43 0.25 -15.14 -22.27
CA VAL A 43 1.30 -16.08 -22.64
C VAL A 43 0.68 -17.31 -23.30
N GLY A 44 -0.45 -17.78 -22.78
CA GLY A 44 -1.17 -18.90 -23.37
C GLY A 44 -1.53 -18.63 -24.82
N VAL A 45 -2.02 -17.43 -25.11
CA VAL A 45 -2.34 -17.04 -26.48
C VAL A 45 -1.09 -17.05 -27.35
N LYS A 46 0.00 -16.50 -26.82
CA LYS A 46 1.24 -16.40 -27.59
C LYS A 46 1.88 -17.77 -27.84
N SER A 47 1.67 -18.71 -26.96
CA SER A 47 2.34 -20.00 -27.06
C SER A 47 1.57 -21.02 -27.89
N ILE A 48 0.37 -20.67 -28.36
CA ILE A 48 -0.39 -21.57 -29.24
C ILE A 48 0.29 -21.64 -30.59
N ALA A 49 0.68 -22.85 -30.99
CA ALA A 49 1.33 -23.03 -32.27
C ALA A 49 0.35 -22.78 -33.40
N PRO A 50 0.83 -22.30 -34.55
CA PRO A 50 -0.09 -21.99 -35.67
C PRO A 50 -0.96 -23.16 -36.11
N LYS A 51 -0.42 -24.35 -36.11
CA LYS A 51 -1.20 -25.53 -36.54
C LYS A 51 -2.31 -25.83 -35.52
N GLU A 52 -2.00 -25.68 -34.27
CA GLU A 52 -2.99 -25.87 -33.22
C GLU A 52 -4.03 -24.79 -33.29
N TYR A 53 -3.60 -23.63 -33.63
CA TYR A 53 -4.46 -22.48 -33.82
C TYR A 53 -5.53 -22.77 -34.86
N HIS A 54 -5.14 -23.40 -35.97
CA HIS A 54 -6.08 -23.77 -37.01
C HIS A 54 -7.09 -24.78 -36.55
N ILE A 55 -6.63 -25.74 -35.80
CA ILE A 55 -7.51 -26.78 -35.30
C ILE A 55 -8.53 -26.19 -34.35
N GLU A 56 -8.06 -25.25 -33.59
CA GLU A 56 -8.91 -24.70 -32.57
C GLU A 56 -9.98 -23.81 -33.07
N ASN A 57 -9.88 -23.27 -34.20
CA ASN A 57 -10.91 -22.52 -34.72
C ASN A 57 -11.82 -21.84 -33.74
N LYS A 58 -11.69 -22.17 -32.53
CA LYS A 58 -12.54 -21.63 -31.54
C LYS A 58 -11.67 -20.90 -30.63
N ILE A 59 -10.79 -20.21 -31.13
CA ILE A 59 -9.85 -19.48 -30.35
C ILE A 59 -10.55 -18.63 -29.38
N PRO A 60 -10.27 -18.78 -28.10
CA PRO A 60 -10.96 -18.02 -27.07
C PRO A 60 -10.68 -16.54 -27.13
N PHE A 61 -9.56 -16.16 -27.79
CA PHE A 61 -9.23 -14.75 -27.81
C PHE A 61 -9.14 -14.24 -29.24
N SER A 62 -10.08 -13.40 -29.62
CA SER A 62 -9.98 -12.64 -30.84
C SER A 62 -8.99 -11.51 -30.59
N MET A 63 -8.63 -10.78 -31.64
CA MET A 63 -7.79 -9.61 -31.48
C MET A 63 -8.45 -8.62 -30.51
N GLN A 64 -9.77 -8.52 -30.58
CA GLN A 64 -10.50 -7.65 -29.66
C GLN A 64 -10.35 -8.13 -28.22
N GLY A 65 -10.38 -9.44 -28.01
CA GLY A 65 -10.18 -10.00 -26.68
C GLY A 65 -8.80 -9.74 -26.15
N ILE A 66 -7.78 -9.84 -26.99
CA ILE A 66 -6.41 -9.56 -26.60
C ILE A 66 -6.26 -8.09 -26.23
N ASN A 67 -6.85 -7.19 -27.03
CA ASN A 67 -6.79 -5.77 -26.73
C ASN A 67 -7.47 -5.47 -25.41
N SER A 68 -8.57 -6.14 -25.12
CA SER A 68 -9.28 -5.97 -23.86
C SER A 68 -8.38 -6.38 -22.67
N LEU A 69 -7.66 -7.49 -22.82
CA LEU A 69 -6.74 -7.94 -21.77
C LEU A 69 -5.61 -6.95 -21.56
N LEU A 70 -5.09 -6.39 -22.64
CA LEU A 70 -4.01 -5.40 -22.53
C LEU A 70 -4.48 -4.14 -21.84
N ILE A 71 -5.72 -3.71 -22.13
CA ILE A 71 -6.28 -2.54 -21.47
C ILE A 71 -6.49 -2.84 -19.98
N ASP A 72 -7.00 -4.03 -19.66
CA ASP A 72 -7.17 -4.42 -18.26
C ASP A 72 -5.84 -4.46 -17.53
N GLU A 73 -4.80 -4.99 -18.20
CA GLU A 73 -3.47 -5.04 -17.62
C GLU A 73 -2.98 -3.64 -17.28
N GLU A 74 -3.13 -2.72 -18.22
CA GLU A 74 -2.67 -1.35 -18.01
C GLU A 74 -3.40 -0.70 -16.83
N ASN A 75 -4.71 -0.88 -16.76
CA ASN A 75 -5.51 -0.30 -15.69
C ASN A 75 -5.12 -0.88 -14.33
N LEU A 76 -4.85 -2.18 -14.27
CA LEU A 76 -4.44 -2.82 -13.02
C LEU A 76 -3.07 -2.32 -12.57
N ILE A 77 -2.15 -2.13 -13.51
CA ILE A 77 -0.83 -1.61 -13.20
C ILE A 77 -0.95 -0.19 -12.64
N LEU A 78 -1.76 0.64 -13.26
CA LEU A 78 -1.94 2.02 -12.79
C LEU A 78 -2.53 2.04 -11.38
N GLU A 79 -3.51 1.20 -11.12
CA GLU A 79 -4.12 1.13 -9.80
C GLU A 79 -3.14 0.61 -8.77
N ARG A 80 -2.39 -0.45 -9.11
CA ARG A 80 -1.39 -1.00 -8.20
C ARG A 80 -0.32 0.03 -7.86
N ASP A 81 0.15 0.75 -8.87
CA ASP A 81 1.19 1.75 -8.66
C ASP A 81 0.71 2.88 -7.76
N LYS A 82 -0.58 3.18 -7.81
CA LYS A 82 -1.17 4.19 -6.93
C LYS A 82 -1.03 3.78 -5.46
N TYR A 83 -1.30 2.51 -5.15
CA TYR A 83 -1.17 2.03 -3.78
C TYR A 83 0.29 1.90 -3.36
N ILE A 84 1.16 1.49 -4.28
CA ILE A 84 2.59 1.42 -3.99
C ILE A 84 3.12 2.80 -3.65
N ARG A 85 2.68 3.82 -4.39
CA ARG A 85 3.12 5.18 -4.12
C ARG A 85 2.63 5.67 -2.76
N LYS A 86 1.38 5.33 -2.40
CA LYS A 86 0.86 5.72 -1.09
C LYS A 86 1.71 5.13 0.03
N ILE A 87 2.05 3.85 -0.08
CA ILE A 87 2.89 3.22 0.93
C ILE A 87 4.28 3.85 0.96
N TYR A 88 4.84 4.12 -0.21
CA TYR A 88 6.16 4.72 -0.29
C TYR A 88 6.19 6.09 0.39
N ASP A 89 5.18 6.91 0.12
CA ASP A 89 5.13 8.25 0.71
C ASP A 89 5.03 8.18 2.23
N VAL A 90 4.22 7.27 2.74
CA VAL A 90 4.11 7.07 4.18
C VAL A 90 5.44 6.60 4.75
N ARG A 91 6.09 5.67 4.06
CA ARG A 91 7.33 5.08 4.55
C ARG A 91 8.45 6.11 4.63
N VAL A 92 8.53 7.00 3.64
CA VAL A 92 9.56 8.03 3.66
C VAL A 92 9.44 8.89 4.92
N LEU A 93 8.22 9.23 5.29
CA LEU A 93 8.00 10.03 6.50
C LEU A 93 8.18 9.19 7.76
N PHE A 94 7.69 7.96 7.75
CA PHE A 94 7.75 7.09 8.90
C PHE A 94 9.18 6.72 9.26
N ASP A 95 10.03 6.54 8.25
CA ASP A 95 11.43 6.18 8.48
C ASP A 95 12.22 7.30 9.18
N GLN A 96 11.72 8.51 9.15
CA GLN A 96 12.36 9.63 9.86
C GLN A 96 12.03 9.63 11.35
N ILE A 97 11.09 8.82 11.76
CA ILE A 97 10.67 8.76 13.16
C ILE A 97 11.58 7.79 13.92
N PRO A 98 12.00 8.12 15.16
CA PRO A 98 12.84 7.20 15.92
C PRO A 98 12.21 5.83 16.09
N LEU A 99 13.04 4.80 16.13
CA LEU A 99 12.58 3.42 16.15
C LEU A 99 11.61 3.14 17.29
N GLU A 100 11.86 3.68 18.47
CA GLU A 100 10.97 3.44 19.59
C GLU A 100 9.57 3.96 19.34
N VAL A 101 9.47 5.14 18.74
CA VAL A 101 8.17 5.73 18.42
C VAL A 101 7.51 4.97 17.27
N GLN A 102 8.31 4.52 16.29
CA GLN A 102 7.77 3.67 15.23
C GLN A 102 7.12 2.43 15.81
N THR A 103 7.80 1.79 16.78
CA THR A 103 7.27 0.59 17.42
C THR A 103 5.95 0.88 18.12
N MET A 104 5.89 1.99 18.86
CA MET A 104 4.66 2.37 19.55
C MET A 104 3.52 2.59 18.55
N MET A 105 3.81 3.27 17.45
CA MET A 105 2.80 3.54 16.44
C MET A 105 2.31 2.26 15.78
N MET A 106 3.22 1.34 15.48
CA MET A 106 2.84 0.06 14.90
C MET A 106 1.96 -0.74 15.84
N GLU A 107 2.31 -0.76 17.11
CA GLU A 107 1.54 -1.50 18.09
C GLU A 107 0.12 -0.94 18.25
N ILE A 108 0.00 0.36 18.24
CA ILE A 108 -1.30 1.00 18.44
C ILE A 108 -2.13 1.02 17.17
N TYR A 109 -1.55 1.46 16.07
CA TYR A 109 -2.32 1.75 14.86
C TYR A 109 -2.39 0.59 13.88
N CYS A 110 -1.41 -0.29 13.89
CA CYS A 110 -1.39 -1.40 12.94
C CYS A 110 -1.80 -2.71 13.59
N ILE A 111 -1.31 -2.98 14.79
CA ILE A 111 -1.65 -4.21 15.50
C ILE A 111 -2.93 -4.04 16.32
N GLY A 112 -3.17 -2.83 16.80
CA GLY A 112 -4.40 -2.55 17.56
C GLY A 112 -4.31 -2.87 19.03
N LEU A 113 -3.11 -2.78 19.61
CA LEU A 113 -2.94 -3.06 21.04
C LEU A 113 -3.55 -1.93 21.87
N ASN A 114 -3.84 -2.26 23.12
CA ASN A 114 -4.38 -1.30 24.07
C ASN A 114 -3.37 -0.18 24.31
N HIS A 115 -3.84 1.06 24.24
CA HIS A 115 -2.95 2.22 24.34
C HIS A 115 -2.25 2.30 25.70
N THR A 116 -3.00 2.05 26.76
CA THR A 116 -2.42 2.12 28.11
C THR A 116 -1.38 1.04 28.31
N LYS A 117 -1.65 -0.16 27.82
CA LYS A 117 -0.73 -1.28 27.94
C LYS A 117 0.53 -1.01 27.11
N THR A 118 0.39 -0.46 25.92
CA THR A 118 1.53 -0.12 25.09
C THR A 118 2.43 0.90 25.78
N ALA A 119 1.82 1.95 26.34
CA ALA A 119 2.58 2.96 27.06
C ALA A 119 3.36 2.33 28.21
N LYS A 120 2.71 1.43 28.96
CA LYS A 120 3.34 0.76 30.07
C LYS A 120 4.51 -0.11 29.61
N ASN A 121 4.36 -0.78 28.48
CA ASN A 121 5.42 -1.61 27.95
C ASN A 121 6.65 -0.79 27.56
N HIS A 122 6.45 0.47 27.23
CA HIS A 122 7.54 1.39 26.91
C HIS A 122 7.92 2.26 28.09
N LYS A 123 7.46 1.87 29.29
CA LYS A 123 7.85 2.50 30.57
C LYS A 123 7.47 3.98 30.62
N MET A 124 6.29 4.31 30.17
CA MET A 124 5.79 5.68 30.24
C MET A 124 4.28 5.64 30.41
N ASP A 125 3.69 6.79 30.76
CA ASP A 125 2.26 6.83 30.87
C ASP A 125 1.67 7.21 29.49
N ARG A 126 0.35 7.12 29.43
CA ARG A 126 -0.35 7.33 28.16
C ARG A 126 -0.15 8.73 27.61
N SER A 127 -0.19 9.72 28.50
CA SER A 127 -0.02 11.12 28.08
C SER A 127 1.36 11.35 27.49
N THR A 128 2.39 10.80 28.14
CA THR A 128 3.76 10.94 27.67
C THR A 128 3.94 10.25 26.33
N MET A 129 3.32 9.07 26.18
CA MET A 129 3.37 8.34 24.91
C MET A 129 2.81 9.18 23.77
N TYR A 130 1.62 9.73 23.95
CA TYR A 130 1.00 10.56 22.93
C TYR A 130 1.82 11.81 22.63
N ARG A 131 2.38 12.41 23.66
CA ARG A 131 3.21 13.60 23.47
C ARG A 131 4.44 13.27 22.64
N ASN A 132 5.09 12.15 22.95
CA ASN A 132 6.27 11.74 22.20
C ASN A 132 5.92 11.40 20.75
N MET A 133 4.81 10.68 20.52
CA MET A 133 4.40 10.33 19.16
C MET A 133 4.09 11.60 18.38
N ASN A 134 3.33 12.51 18.95
CA ASN A 134 2.95 13.73 18.25
C ASN A 134 4.18 14.59 17.93
N LYS A 135 5.12 14.64 18.84
CA LYS A 135 6.35 15.41 18.63
C LYS A 135 7.13 14.84 17.44
N GLU A 136 7.30 13.54 17.41
CA GLU A 136 8.10 12.92 16.35
C GLU A 136 7.34 12.95 15.01
N ILE A 137 6.03 12.83 15.04
CA ILE A 137 5.25 12.97 13.82
C ILE A 137 5.40 14.40 13.27
N ASN A 138 5.31 15.39 14.14
CA ASN A 138 5.48 16.78 13.71
C ASN A 138 6.86 16.99 13.09
N ASN A 139 7.90 16.42 13.69
CA ASN A 139 9.24 16.55 13.15
C ASN A 139 9.36 15.89 11.79
N SER A 140 8.72 14.76 11.62
CA SER A 140 8.76 14.03 10.36
C SER A 140 8.01 14.77 9.24
N LEU A 141 6.92 15.45 9.58
CA LEU A 141 6.09 16.11 8.59
C LEU A 141 6.58 17.50 8.19
N LYS A 142 7.56 18.03 8.90
CA LYS A 142 8.09 19.36 8.57
C LYS A 142 8.86 19.39 7.25
#